data_843642fa06df299d6b709e2a5f83c19d
#
_entry.id   843642fa06df299d6b709e2a5f83c19d
#
_cell.length_a   1.000
_cell.length_b   1.000
_cell.length_c   1.000
_cell.angle_alpha   90.00
_cell.angle_beta   90.00
_cell.angle_gamma   90.00
#
_symmetry.space_group_name_H-M   'P 1'
#
loop_
_entity.id
_entity.type
_entity.pdbx_description
1 polymer ?
#
loop_
_entity_poly.entity_id
_entity_poly.type
_entity_poly.pdbx_seq_one_letter_code
_entity_poly.pdbx_strand_id
1 'polypeptide(L)'
;MTVREYCIEIYKLLNEVGEIHWAKSFKIFISELEESEDKSIYRKIISIYGGMGSFNDLVLYKNGILCRKENDELAKLRSELYLEIGNNWT
;
A
#
# COMPACT_ATOMS: atom_id res chain seq x y z
N MET A 1 3.59 13.23 4.48
CA MET A 1 4.36 11.96 4.38
C MET A 1 4.83 11.74 2.96
N THR A 2 6.00 11.14 2.80
CA THR A 2 6.52 10.76 1.48
C THR A 2 5.85 9.48 0.98
N VAL A 3 6.01 9.18 -0.32
CA VAL A 3 5.52 7.92 -0.89
C VAL A 3 6.10 6.72 -0.13
N ARG A 4 7.38 6.76 0.18
CA ARG A 4 8.04 5.68 0.93
C ARG A 4 7.44 5.51 2.33
N GLU A 5 7.16 6.61 3.01
CA GLU A 5 6.56 6.57 4.34
C GLU A 5 5.15 5.96 4.31
N TYR A 6 4.35 6.29 3.31
CA TYR A 6 3.04 5.65 3.13
C TYR A 6 3.17 4.14 2.92
N CYS A 7 4.14 3.73 2.11
CA CYS A 7 4.38 2.30 1.87
C CYS A 7 4.79 1.59 3.16
N ILE A 8 5.60 2.22 3.99
CA ILE A 8 6.02 1.67 5.29
C ILE A 8 4.81 1.50 6.22
N GLU A 9 3.95 2.50 6.31
CA GLU A 9 2.76 2.43 7.18
C GLU A 9 1.79 1.37 6.71
N ILE A 10 1.58 1.25 5.40
CA ILE A 10 0.74 0.20 4.83
C ILE A 10 1.34 -1.18 5.11
N TYR A 11 2.64 -1.33 4.91
CA TYR A 11 3.34 -2.59 5.19
C TYR A 11 3.15 -3.04 6.64
N LYS A 12 3.34 -2.12 7.58
CA LYS A 12 3.15 -2.41 9.01
C LYS A 12 1.73 -2.89 9.31
N LEU A 13 0.75 -2.20 8.75
CA LEU A 13 -0.67 -2.53 8.94
C LEU A 13 -1.00 -3.92 8.39
N LEU A 14 -0.57 -4.21 7.17
CA LEU A 14 -0.80 -5.51 6.53
C LEU A 14 -0.14 -6.63 7.31
N ASN A 15 1.08 -6.40 7.78
CA ASN A 15 1.83 -7.38 8.54
C ASN A 15 1.17 -7.67 9.90
N GLU A 16 0.64 -6.63 10.54
CA GLU A 16 -0.05 -6.74 11.83
C GLU A 16 -1.28 -7.65 11.77
N VAL A 17 -2.04 -7.59 10.68
CA VAL A 17 -3.23 -8.43 10.51
C VAL A 17 -2.94 -9.75 9.78
N GLY A 18 -1.68 -10.00 9.42
CA GLY A 18 -1.28 -11.25 8.78
C GLY A 18 -1.59 -11.33 7.29
N GLU A 19 -1.80 -10.20 6.62
CA GLU A 19 -2.00 -10.14 5.16
C GLU A 19 -0.62 -10.17 4.48
N ILE A 20 -0.08 -11.38 4.31
CA ILE A 20 1.30 -11.59 3.87
C ILE A 20 1.50 -11.30 2.39
N HIS A 21 0.53 -11.62 1.55
CA HIS A 21 0.64 -11.46 0.10
C HIS A 21 0.94 -10.01 -0.30
N TRP A 22 0.10 -9.07 0.13
CA TRP A 22 0.31 -7.66 -0.17
C TRP A 22 1.45 -7.05 0.64
N ALA A 23 1.70 -7.57 1.84
CA ALA A 23 2.85 -7.12 2.65
C ALA A 23 4.16 -7.34 1.90
N LYS A 24 4.32 -8.47 1.20
CA LYS A 24 5.51 -8.75 0.38
C LYS A 24 5.68 -7.73 -0.73
N SER A 25 4.60 -7.36 -1.40
CA SER A 25 4.64 -6.34 -2.46
C SER A 25 5.13 -5.01 -1.91
N PHE A 26 4.61 -4.58 -0.78
CA PHE A 26 5.02 -3.31 -0.17
C PHE A 26 6.43 -3.35 0.35
N LYS A 27 6.91 -4.49 0.83
CA LYS A 27 8.31 -4.65 1.23
C LYS A 27 9.25 -4.40 0.03
N ILE A 28 8.88 -4.90 -1.14
CA ILE A 28 9.64 -4.68 -2.37
C ILE A 28 9.64 -3.21 -2.74
N PHE A 29 8.47 -2.55 -2.71
CA PHE A 29 8.37 -1.12 -3.02
C PHE A 29 9.23 -0.28 -2.08
N ILE A 30 9.19 -0.57 -0.79
CA ILE A 30 10.00 0.14 0.21
C ILE A 30 11.48 0.01 -0.11
N SER A 31 11.93 -1.20 -0.43
CA SER A 31 13.32 -1.49 -0.77
C SER A 31 13.76 -0.73 -2.02
N GLU A 32 12.93 -0.74 -3.06
CA GLU A 32 13.23 -0.04 -4.32
C GLU A 32 13.25 1.49 -4.12
N LEU A 33 12.30 2.03 -3.35
CA LEU A 33 12.25 3.46 -3.05
C LEU A 33 13.42 3.93 -2.20
N GLU A 34 14.00 3.03 -1.42
CA GLU A 34 15.18 3.35 -0.61
C GLU A 34 16.42 3.57 -1.48
N GLU A 35 16.52 2.83 -2.59
CA GLU A 35 17.63 2.96 -3.52
C GLU A 35 17.46 4.15 -4.46
N SER A 36 16.25 4.39 -4.94
CA SER A 36 15.97 5.46 -5.90
C SER A 36 14.46 5.74 -5.96
N GLU A 37 14.07 7.00 -5.82
CA GLU A 37 12.69 7.42 -6.03
C GLU A 37 12.42 7.65 -7.52
N ASP A 38 12.40 6.57 -8.28
CA ASP A 38 12.18 6.60 -9.72
C ASP A 38 10.67 6.52 -10.02
N LYS A 39 10.25 7.22 -11.07
CA LYS A 39 8.86 7.17 -11.55
C LYS A 39 8.43 5.78 -11.99
N SER A 40 9.36 4.91 -12.38
CA SER A 40 9.06 3.52 -12.71
C SER A 40 8.49 2.77 -11.49
N ILE A 41 8.97 3.10 -10.29
CA ILE A 41 8.47 2.51 -9.05
C ILE A 41 7.06 3.03 -8.76
N TYR A 42 6.81 4.30 -9.00
CA TYR A 42 5.47 4.90 -8.87
C TYR A 42 4.46 4.20 -9.79
N ARG A 43 4.86 3.88 -11.02
CA ARG A 43 4.02 3.14 -11.97
C ARG A 43 3.68 1.74 -11.44
N LYS A 44 4.66 1.05 -10.86
CA LYS A 44 4.45 -0.26 -10.24
C LYS A 44 3.43 -0.18 -9.12
N ILE A 45 3.55 0.83 -8.26
CA ILE A 45 2.62 1.02 -7.14
C ILE A 45 1.21 1.32 -7.67
N ILE A 46 1.08 2.22 -8.62
CA ILE A 46 -0.22 2.57 -9.22
C ILE A 46 -0.85 1.36 -9.88
N SER A 47 -0.06 0.47 -10.48
CA SER A 47 -0.57 -0.70 -11.20
C SER A 47 -1.33 -1.67 -10.30
N ILE A 48 -1.07 -1.67 -8.98
CA ILE A 48 -1.79 -2.57 -8.07
C ILE A 48 -3.17 -2.05 -7.68
N TYR A 49 -3.52 -0.82 -8.05
CA TYR A 49 -4.80 -0.20 -7.70
C TYR A 49 -5.93 -0.57 -8.65
N GLY A 50 -5.64 -1.08 -9.83
CA GLY A 50 -6.65 -1.34 -10.85
C GLY A 50 -7.11 -2.79 -10.91
N GLY A 51 -8.38 -2.99 -11.31
CA GLY A 51 -8.92 -4.30 -11.57
C GLY A 51 -9.55 -5.00 -10.39
N MET A 52 -10.29 -6.05 -10.68
CA MET A 52 -10.97 -6.88 -9.69
C MET A 52 -9.93 -7.71 -8.93
N GLY A 53 -10.05 -7.78 -7.60
CA GLY A 53 -9.08 -8.50 -6.77
C GLY A 53 -7.78 -7.75 -6.57
N SER A 54 -7.72 -6.46 -6.94
CA SER A 54 -6.55 -5.62 -6.78
C SER A 54 -6.39 -5.17 -5.33
N PHE A 55 -5.29 -4.46 -5.06
CA PHE A 55 -5.05 -3.85 -3.75
C PHE A 55 -6.20 -2.91 -3.34
N ASN A 56 -6.82 -2.25 -4.32
CA ASN A 56 -7.94 -1.34 -4.05
C ASN A 56 -9.19 -2.07 -3.53
N ASP A 57 -9.32 -3.36 -3.78
CA ASP A 57 -10.44 -4.20 -3.33
C ASP A 57 -10.13 -4.97 -2.05
N LEU A 58 -8.92 -4.84 -1.53
CA LEU A 58 -8.48 -5.61 -0.37
C LEU A 58 -9.28 -5.25 0.88
N VAL A 59 -9.79 -6.28 1.55
CA VAL A 59 -10.48 -6.16 2.85
C VAL A 59 -9.73 -7.04 3.84
N LEU A 60 -9.44 -6.49 5.01
CA LEU A 60 -8.64 -7.17 6.02
C LEU A 60 -9.49 -7.94 7.02
N TYR A 61 -9.09 -9.20 7.25
CA TYR A 61 -9.69 -10.10 8.23
C TYR A 61 -8.60 -10.67 9.12
N LYS A 62 -8.94 -10.94 10.36
CA LYS A 62 -8.05 -11.65 11.27
C LYS A 62 -8.85 -12.75 11.95
N ASN A 63 -8.43 -14.01 11.79
CA ASN A 63 -9.14 -15.18 12.32
C ASN A 63 -10.61 -15.22 11.87
N GLY A 64 -10.85 -14.85 10.61
CA GLY A 64 -12.19 -14.82 10.02
C GLY A 64 -13.06 -13.65 10.44
N ILE A 65 -12.53 -12.72 11.25
CA ILE A 65 -13.28 -11.57 11.74
C ILE A 65 -12.83 -10.32 11.03
N LEU A 66 -13.79 -9.50 10.57
CA LEU A 66 -13.51 -8.24 9.87
C LEU A 66 -12.80 -7.26 10.80
N CYS A 67 -11.65 -6.76 10.34
CA CYS A 67 -10.85 -5.77 11.07
C CYS A 67 -11.30 -4.36 10.70
N ARG A 68 -12.36 -3.86 11.35
CA ARG A 68 -12.95 -2.55 10.98
C ARG A 68 -11.98 -1.39 11.09
N LYS A 69 -11.28 -1.28 12.21
CA LYS A 69 -10.33 -0.20 12.46
C LYS A 69 -9.20 -0.23 11.42
N GLU A 70 -8.64 -1.40 11.18
CA GLU A 70 -7.55 -1.59 10.24
C GLU A 70 -7.98 -1.34 8.80
N ASN A 71 -9.22 -1.72 8.44
CA ASN A 71 -9.76 -1.43 7.11
C ASN A 71 -9.96 0.06 6.89
N ASP A 72 -10.43 0.79 7.90
CA ASP A 72 -10.58 2.25 7.81
C ASP A 72 -9.23 2.93 7.64
N GLU A 73 -8.23 2.49 8.39
CA GLU A 73 -6.87 2.99 8.29
C GLU A 73 -6.25 2.67 6.93
N LEU A 74 -6.45 1.45 6.44
CA LEU A 74 -5.98 1.06 5.11
C LEU A 74 -6.61 1.90 4.03
N ALA A 75 -7.91 2.15 4.09
CA ALA A 75 -8.61 2.97 3.10
C ALA A 75 -8.03 4.38 3.05
N LYS A 76 -7.75 4.96 4.21
CA LYS A 76 -7.13 6.28 4.31
C LYS A 76 -5.73 6.29 3.71
N LEU A 77 -4.87 5.37 4.13
CA LEU A 77 -3.49 5.29 3.65
C LEU A 77 -3.43 5.01 2.16
N ARG A 78 -4.30 4.14 1.67
CA ARG A 78 -4.39 3.77 0.26
C ARG A 78 -4.73 4.99 -0.60
N SER A 79 -5.71 5.78 -0.19
CA SER A 79 -6.11 7.00 -0.89
C SER A 79 -5.02 8.07 -0.83
N GLU A 80 -4.42 8.27 0.32
CA GLU A 80 -3.37 9.27 0.50
C GLU A 80 -2.11 8.93 -0.29
N LEU A 81 -1.74 7.65 -0.35
CA LEU A 81 -0.61 7.19 -1.16
C LEU A 81 -0.84 7.50 -2.63
N TYR A 82 -2.03 7.20 -3.13
CA TYR A 82 -2.39 7.47 -4.53
C TYR A 82 -2.25 8.96 -4.86
N LEU A 83 -2.75 9.82 -3.99
CA LEU A 83 -2.68 11.26 -4.16
C LEU A 83 -1.23 11.76 -4.09
N GLU A 84 -0.43 11.23 -3.17
CA GLU A 84 0.96 11.64 -3.02
C GLU A 84 1.78 11.28 -4.26
N ILE A 85 1.55 10.10 -4.84
CA ILE A 85 2.19 9.70 -6.09
C ILE A 85 1.83 10.68 -7.20
N GLY A 86 0.55 11.05 -7.30
CA GLY A 86 0.09 12.03 -8.28
C GLY A 86 0.79 13.38 -8.13
N ASN A 87 0.99 13.83 -6.90
CA ASN A 87 1.66 15.10 -6.60
C ASN A 87 3.15 15.08 -6.99
N ASN A 88 3.76 13.91 -7.03
CA ASN A 88 5.18 13.76 -7.34
C ASN A 88 5.45 13.30 -8.77
N TRP A 89 4.41 13.22 -9.59
CA TRP A 89 4.51 12.65 -10.94
C TRP A 89 4.97 13.65 -12.00
N THR A 90 4.94 14.90 -11.74
CA THR A 90 5.27 15.96 -12.72
C THR A 90 6.76 16.08 -13.06
#